data_103aa040f14c86d92b72a255b46a70f3
#
_entry.id   103aa040f14c86d92b72a255b46a70f3
#
_cell.length_a   1.000
_cell.length_b   1.000
_cell.length_c   1.000
_cell.angle_alpha   90.00
_cell.angle_beta   90.00
_cell.angle_gamma   90.00
#
_symmetry.space_group_name_H-M   'P 1'
#
loop_
_entity.id
_entity.type
_entity.pdbx_description
1 polymer ?
#
loop_
_entity_poly.entity_id
_entity_poly.type
_entity_poly.pdbx_seq_one_letter_code
_entity_poly.pdbx_strand_id
1 'polypeptide(L)'
;MRTCVGCRRREPAEVLLRIVAAAGSLIPDPRRRLPGRGAWLHPDIGCLDAAERRRAFPRSLRVVGTLDSSGVRDHLRGPADTVAPQ
;
A
#
# COMPACT_ATOMS: atom_id res chain seq x y z
N MET A 1 9.05 -6.40 -13.23
CA MET A 1 7.83 -6.96 -12.63
C MET A 1 7.92 -6.93 -11.12
N ARG A 2 6.83 -6.65 -10.48
CA ARG A 2 6.74 -6.65 -9.03
C ARG A 2 5.58 -7.54 -8.61
N THR A 3 5.54 -7.90 -7.34
CA THR A 3 4.48 -8.78 -6.84
C THR A 3 3.61 -8.01 -5.86
N CYS A 4 2.30 -8.06 -6.08
CA CYS A 4 1.36 -7.45 -5.15
C CYS A 4 1.37 -8.22 -3.83
N VAL A 5 1.59 -7.51 -2.72
CA VAL A 5 1.67 -8.18 -1.43
C VAL A 5 0.31 -8.66 -0.94
N GLY A 6 -0.78 -8.20 -1.56
CA GLY A 6 -2.12 -8.67 -1.21
C GLY A 6 -2.50 -9.95 -1.93
N CYS A 7 -2.56 -9.92 -3.25
CA CYS A 7 -3.02 -11.07 -4.02
C CYS A 7 -1.88 -11.94 -4.54
N ARG A 8 -0.65 -11.49 -4.43
CA ARG A 8 0.56 -12.21 -4.85
C ARG A 8 0.69 -12.38 -6.35
N ARG A 9 -0.05 -11.63 -7.14
CA ARG A 9 0.12 -11.64 -8.57
C ARG A 9 1.29 -10.76 -8.97
N ARG A 10 1.97 -11.16 -10.02
CA ARG A 10 3.08 -10.38 -10.56
C ARG A 10 2.56 -9.48 -11.65
N GLU A 11 2.93 -8.22 -11.61
CA GLU A 11 2.47 -7.21 -12.54
C GLU A 11 3.60 -6.25 -12.86
N PRO A 12 3.50 -5.52 -13.95
CA PRO A 12 4.42 -4.41 -14.17
C PRO A 12 4.31 -3.39 -13.05
N ALA A 13 5.43 -2.80 -12.68
CA ALA A 13 5.42 -1.85 -11.59
C ALA A 13 4.47 -0.68 -11.83
N GLU A 14 4.22 -0.35 -13.09
CA GLU A 14 3.36 0.77 -13.44
C GLU A 14 1.92 0.59 -13.00
N VAL A 15 1.45 -0.65 -12.87
CA VAL A 15 0.08 -0.88 -12.45
C VAL A 15 -0.06 -1.11 -10.97
N LEU A 16 1.04 -1.05 -10.24
CA LEU A 16 1.02 -1.27 -8.80
C LEU A 16 1.37 0.03 -8.08
N LEU A 17 0.82 0.19 -6.88
CA LEU A 17 1.14 1.30 -6.02
C LEU A 17 2.30 0.92 -5.12
N ARG A 18 3.33 1.77 -5.08
CA ARG A 18 4.44 1.55 -4.17
C ARG A 18 4.06 2.10 -2.80
N ILE A 19 4.40 1.37 -1.75
CA ILE A 19 4.08 1.76 -0.38
C ILE A 19 5.35 1.67 0.44
N VAL A 20 5.62 2.68 1.24
CA VAL A 20 6.77 2.69 2.14
C VAL A 20 6.29 2.87 3.57
N ALA A 21 7.15 2.59 4.53
CA ALA A 21 6.84 2.79 5.93
C ALA A 21 7.63 3.97 6.47
N ALA A 22 6.96 4.83 7.22
CA ALA A 22 7.62 5.95 7.86
C ALA A 22 6.87 6.27 9.15
N ALA A 23 7.60 6.39 10.25
CA ALA A 23 7.04 6.78 11.54
C ALA A 23 5.83 5.92 11.96
N GLY A 24 5.92 4.62 11.69
CA GLY A 24 4.85 3.71 12.08
C GLY A 24 3.65 3.68 11.18
N SER A 25 3.70 4.36 10.05
CA SER A 25 2.57 4.41 9.11
C SER A 25 3.00 3.93 7.73
N LEU A 26 2.04 3.40 7.00
CA LEU A 26 2.22 3.07 5.59
C LEU A 26 1.90 4.31 4.77
N ILE A 27 2.82 4.69 3.90
CA ILE A 27 2.70 5.90 3.10
C ILE A 27 2.60 5.49 1.64
N PRO A 28 1.54 5.90 0.93
CA PRO A 28 1.47 5.63 -0.51
C PRO A 28 2.46 6.50 -1.25
N ASP A 29 3.17 5.91 -2.20
CA ASP A 29 4.21 6.60 -2.95
C ASP A 29 3.94 6.42 -4.45
N PRO A 30 2.89 7.06 -4.97
CA PRO A 30 2.52 6.87 -6.38
C PRO A 30 3.57 7.37 -7.35
N ARG A 31 4.39 8.31 -6.94
CA ARG A 31 5.43 8.83 -7.81
C ARG A 31 6.77 8.13 -7.65
N ARG A 32 6.85 7.17 -6.73
CA ARG A 32 8.06 6.37 -6.49
C ARG A 32 9.27 7.24 -6.17
N ARG A 33 9.06 8.25 -5.33
CA ARG A 33 10.12 9.18 -4.98
C ARG A 33 10.61 9.02 -3.55
N LEU A 34 9.84 8.36 -2.69
CA LEU A 34 10.21 8.26 -1.29
C LEU A 34 11.33 7.24 -1.12
N PRO A 35 12.28 7.52 -0.23
CA PRO A 35 13.39 6.61 -0.02
C PRO A 35 12.98 5.39 0.78
N GLY A 36 13.81 4.38 0.75
CA GLY A 36 13.64 3.21 1.57
C GLY A 36 13.06 2.04 0.82
N ARG A 37 12.82 0.97 1.57
CA ARG A 37 12.28 -0.26 1.00
C ARG A 37 10.80 -0.06 0.71
N GLY A 38 10.35 -0.54 -0.42
CA GLY A 38 8.95 -0.42 -0.82
C GLY A 38 8.27 -1.75 -0.91
N ALA A 39 6.97 -1.74 -0.66
CA ALA A 39 6.09 -2.85 -0.94
C ALA A 39 5.17 -2.44 -2.09
N TRP A 40 4.71 -3.41 -2.86
CA TRP A 40 3.91 -3.13 -4.05
C TRP A 40 2.52 -3.72 -3.86
N LEU A 41 1.51 -2.97 -4.26
CA LEU A 41 0.13 -3.35 -4.01
C LEU A 41 -0.74 -2.89 -5.16
N HIS A 42 -1.66 -3.74 -5.61
CA HIS A 42 -2.68 -3.25 -6.53
C HIS A 42 -3.44 -2.12 -5.85
N PRO A 43 -3.79 -1.05 -6.58
CA PRO A 43 -4.56 0.04 -5.98
C PRO A 43 -6.02 -0.38 -5.78
N ASP A 44 -6.22 -1.31 -4.90
CA ASP A 44 -7.48 -1.97 -4.68
C ASP A 44 -7.66 -2.29 -3.20
N ILE A 45 -8.79 -1.92 -2.63
CA ILE A 45 -9.05 -2.15 -1.22
C ILE A 45 -8.99 -3.63 -0.86
N GLY A 46 -9.47 -4.49 -1.74
CA GLY A 46 -9.42 -5.93 -1.49
C GLY A 46 -8.01 -6.44 -1.32
N CYS A 47 -7.09 -5.96 -2.14
CA CYS A 47 -5.68 -6.34 -2.01
C CYS A 47 -5.09 -5.77 -0.72
N LEU A 48 -5.47 -4.55 -0.34
CA LEU A 48 -5.02 -3.97 0.91
C LEU A 48 -5.49 -4.80 2.10
N ASP A 49 -6.77 -5.17 2.11
CA ASP A 49 -7.32 -5.98 3.19
C ASP A 49 -6.62 -7.33 3.28
N ALA A 50 -6.35 -7.96 2.15
CA ALA A 50 -5.66 -9.24 2.13
C ALA A 50 -4.25 -9.11 2.68
N ALA A 51 -3.55 -8.04 2.31
CA ALA A 51 -2.19 -7.81 2.78
C ALA A 51 -2.18 -7.58 4.29
N GLU A 52 -3.14 -6.85 4.81
CA GLU A 52 -3.22 -6.61 6.25
C GLU A 52 -3.51 -7.89 7.01
N ARG A 53 -4.43 -8.71 6.51
CA ARG A 53 -4.75 -9.97 7.18
C ARG A 53 -3.54 -10.89 7.29
N ARG A 54 -2.68 -10.89 6.31
CA ARG A 54 -1.51 -11.74 6.30
C ARG A 54 -0.29 -11.06 6.89
N ARG A 55 -0.43 -9.82 7.35
CA ARG A 55 0.67 -9.03 7.87
C ARG A 55 1.82 -8.95 6.87
N ALA A 56 1.48 -8.75 5.61
CA ALA A 56 2.46 -8.74 4.55
C ALA A 56 3.35 -7.50 4.59
N PHE A 57 2.82 -6.36 5.03
CA PHE A 57 3.59 -5.13 5.04
C PHE A 57 4.77 -5.16 6.01
N PRO A 58 4.59 -5.57 7.28
CA PRO A 58 5.76 -5.63 8.15
C PRO A 58 6.85 -6.55 7.62
N ARG A 59 6.48 -7.67 7.04
CA ARG A 59 7.46 -8.59 6.47
C ARG A 59 8.15 -8.01 5.26
N SER A 60 7.38 -7.43 4.34
CA SER A 60 7.95 -6.88 3.11
C SER A 60 8.82 -5.67 3.38
N LEU A 61 8.43 -4.85 4.34
CA LEU A 61 9.15 -3.64 4.66
C LEU A 61 10.17 -3.84 5.77
N ARG A 62 10.23 -5.03 6.35
CA ARG A 62 11.16 -5.38 7.43
C ARG A 62 11.00 -4.45 8.62
N VAL A 63 9.77 -4.22 9.02
CA VAL A 63 9.45 -3.40 10.16
C VAL A 63 8.84 -4.27 11.24
N VAL A 64 9.24 -4.05 12.49
CA VAL A 64 8.68 -4.78 13.60
C VAL A 64 7.47 -4.01 14.13
N GLY A 65 6.40 -4.73 14.42
CA GLY A 65 5.20 -4.12 14.99
C GLY A 65 4.14 -3.86 13.94
N THR A 66 3.09 -3.16 14.36
CA THR A 66 1.98 -2.84 13.47
C THR A 66 2.24 -1.55 12.74
N LEU A 67 1.68 -1.45 11.55
CA LEU A 67 1.77 -0.24 10.74
C LEU A 67 0.37 0.27 10.45
N ASP A 68 0.20 1.57 10.59
CA ASP A 68 -1.08 2.21 10.34
C ASP A 68 -1.29 2.33 8.83
N SER A 69 -2.35 1.75 8.32
CA SER A 69 -2.63 1.74 6.89
C SER A 69 -3.66 2.78 6.48
N SER A 70 -4.08 3.66 7.37
CA SER A 70 -5.15 4.60 7.06
C SER A 70 -4.79 5.52 5.89
N GLY A 71 -3.55 5.96 5.79
CA GLY A 71 -3.13 6.79 4.67
C GLY A 71 -3.24 6.10 3.33
N VAL A 72 -2.89 4.82 3.28
CA VAL A 72 -3.03 4.04 2.05
C VAL A 72 -4.50 3.81 1.74
N ARG A 73 -5.29 3.48 2.74
CA ARG A 73 -6.72 3.26 2.54
C ARG A 73 -7.41 4.51 2.02
N ASP A 74 -7.07 5.66 2.58
CA ASP A 74 -7.62 6.92 2.10
C ASP A 74 -7.19 7.21 0.66
N HIS A 75 -5.94 6.92 0.33
CA HIS A 75 -5.45 7.12 -1.02
C HIS A 75 -6.21 6.23 -2.03
N LEU A 76 -6.51 5.00 -1.64
CA LEU A 76 -7.22 4.10 -2.54
C LEU A 76 -8.68 4.48 -2.73
N ARG A 77 -9.27 5.13 -1.75
CA ARG A 77 -10.62 5.64 -1.91
C ARG A 77 -10.65 6.81 -2.88
N GLY A 78 -9.56 7.57 -2.92
CA GLY A 78 -9.40 8.60 -3.91
C GLY A 78 -10.24 9.83 -3.67
N PRO A 79 -10.10 10.80 -4.54
CA PRO A 79 -10.82 12.06 -4.38
C PRO A 79 -12.32 11.92 -4.49
N ALA A 80 -12.80 10.87 -5.06
CA ALA A 80 -14.23 10.69 -5.18
C ALA A 80 -14.89 10.63 -3.81
N ASP A 81 -14.19 10.12 -2.84
CA ASP A 81 -14.76 10.03 -1.52
C ASP A 81 -14.92 11.37 -0.86
N THR A 82 -14.05 12.28 -1.16
CA THR A 82 -14.13 13.56 -0.53
C THR A 82 -15.25 14.39 -1.09
N VAL A 83 -15.67 14.07 -2.27
CA VAL A 83 -16.72 14.82 -2.86
C VAL A 83 -18.04 14.28 -2.49
N ALA A 84 -18.10 13.06 -2.26
CA ALA A 84 -19.32 12.42 -2.04
C ALA A 84 -20.18 12.98 -0.98
N PRO A 85 -19.66 13.44 0.05
CA PRO A 85 -20.53 13.74 1.11
C PRO A 85 -21.26 14.96 0.87
N GLN A 86 -21.70 15.23 0.30
CA GLN A 86 -22.33 16.31 0.26
C GLN A 86 -23.55 16.26 0.14
#